data_d1c4459e0f69f31ec7658de17a3ba0ef
#
_entry.id   d1c4459e0f69f31ec7658de17a3ba0ef
#
_cell.length_a   1.000
_cell.length_b   1.000
_cell.length_c   1.000
_cell.angle_alpha   90.00
_cell.angle_beta   90.00
_cell.angle_gamma   90.00
#
_symmetry.space_group_name_H-M   'P 1'
#
loop_
_entity.id
_entity.type
_entity.pdbx_description
1 polymer ?
#
loop_
_entity_poly.entity_id
_entity_poly.type
_entity_poly.pdbx_seq_one_letter_code
_entity_poly.pdbx_strand_id
1 'polypeptide(L)'
;MIVLGLTGSIGMGKSTAARMFRAMGVPVHDADATVHDLLVHDRQVHSDISARFPGTVNGNLVDRQALGVAVFGDPAARRDLEAILHPRVRQAAKRFLRKHRVLGTPLVVLD
;
A
#
# COMPACT_ATOMS: atom_id res chain seq x y z
N MET A 1 -19.72 9.01 -9.06
CA MET A 1 -18.27 9.20 -8.77
C MET A 1 -17.45 8.49 -9.83
N ILE A 2 -16.50 9.19 -10.41
CA ILE A 2 -15.56 8.61 -11.37
C ILE A 2 -14.33 8.12 -10.60
N VAL A 3 -13.92 6.88 -10.86
CA VAL A 3 -12.72 6.29 -10.27
C VAL A 3 -11.68 6.12 -11.37
N LEU A 4 -10.59 6.85 -11.27
CA LEU A 4 -9.49 6.79 -12.23
C LEU A 4 -8.35 5.98 -11.64
N GLY A 5 -7.97 4.90 -12.32
CA GLY A 5 -6.80 4.10 -11.92
C GLY A 5 -5.54 4.60 -12.64
N LEU A 6 -4.48 4.80 -11.90
CA LEU A 6 -3.15 5.05 -12.46
C LEU A 6 -2.40 3.73 -12.47
N THR A 7 -2.02 3.28 -13.67
CA THR A 7 -1.25 2.06 -13.87
C THR A 7 0.08 2.41 -14.51
N GLY A 8 1.02 1.52 -14.40
CA GLY A 8 2.32 1.68 -15.04
C GLY A 8 3.45 1.30 -14.11
N SER A 9 4.61 1.10 -14.70
CA SER A 9 5.82 0.83 -13.96
C SER A 9 6.22 2.06 -13.14
N ILE A 10 7.03 1.83 -12.14
CA ILE A 10 7.65 2.87 -11.35
C ILE A 10 8.35 3.85 -12.31
N GLY A 11 7.70 4.95 -12.56
CA GLY A 11 8.20 5.96 -13.46
C GLY A 11 7.80 7.33 -12.99
N MET A 12 8.54 8.32 -13.43
CA MET A 12 8.27 9.71 -13.09
C MET A 12 6.89 10.17 -13.57
N GLY A 13 6.38 9.57 -14.64
CA GLY A 13 5.06 9.90 -15.19
C GLY A 13 3.91 9.61 -14.24
N LYS A 14 3.94 8.43 -13.59
CA LYS A 14 2.92 8.04 -12.61
C LYS A 14 2.92 8.96 -11.40
N SER A 15 4.10 9.19 -10.80
CA SER A 15 4.25 10.07 -9.63
C SER A 15 3.87 11.51 -9.96
N THR A 16 4.21 11.98 -11.14
CA THR A 16 3.86 13.32 -11.61
C THR A 16 2.35 13.46 -11.77
N ALA A 17 1.69 12.48 -12.38
CA ALA A 17 0.23 12.48 -12.54
C ALA A 17 -0.49 12.51 -11.19
N ALA A 18 -0.06 11.67 -10.25
CA ALA A 18 -0.64 11.65 -8.89
C ALA A 18 -0.49 13.01 -8.20
N ARG A 19 0.66 13.64 -8.33
CA ARG A 19 0.92 14.96 -7.77
C ARG A 19 0.03 16.03 -8.37
N MET A 20 -0.16 16.00 -9.68
CA MET A 20 -1.04 16.93 -10.39
C MET A 20 -2.49 16.80 -9.91
N PHE A 21 -2.99 15.58 -9.77
CA PHE A 21 -4.35 15.36 -9.26
C PHE A 21 -4.50 15.89 -7.84
N ARG A 22 -3.52 15.66 -6.97
CA ARG A 22 -3.55 16.22 -5.60
C ARG A 22 -3.55 17.75 -5.60
N ALA A 23 -2.74 18.37 -6.46
CA ALA A 23 -2.70 19.82 -6.60
C ALA A 23 -4.03 20.40 -7.07
N MET A 24 -4.81 19.63 -7.83
CA MET A 24 -6.15 20.01 -8.28
C MET A 24 -7.23 19.75 -7.23
N GLY A 25 -6.86 19.23 -6.06
CA GLY A 25 -7.83 18.90 -5.02
C GLY A 25 -8.54 17.57 -5.22
N VAL A 26 -8.06 16.72 -6.12
CA VAL A 26 -8.61 15.39 -6.36
C VAL A 26 -8.03 14.42 -5.34
N PRO A 27 -8.87 13.68 -4.57
CA PRO A 27 -8.37 12.68 -3.65
C PRO A 27 -7.66 11.55 -4.37
N VAL A 28 -6.48 11.19 -3.87
CA VAL A 28 -5.66 10.11 -4.41
C VAL A 28 -5.41 9.08 -3.32
N HIS A 29 -5.77 7.82 -3.61
CA HIS A 29 -5.39 6.69 -2.76
C HIS A 29 -4.12 6.08 -3.32
N ASP A 30 -3.06 6.11 -2.53
CA ASP A 30 -1.73 5.61 -2.90
C ASP A 30 -1.50 4.26 -2.20
N ALA A 31 -1.41 3.18 -2.99
CA ALA A 31 -1.20 1.84 -2.46
C ALA A 31 0.17 1.70 -1.78
N ASP A 32 1.21 2.34 -2.31
CA ASP A 32 2.55 2.29 -1.71
C ASP A 32 2.57 2.99 -0.35
N ALA A 33 1.88 4.13 -0.23
CA ALA A 33 1.73 4.82 1.05
C ALA A 33 0.95 3.96 2.05
N THR A 34 -0.06 3.22 1.58
CA THR A 34 -0.82 2.28 2.41
C THR A 34 0.09 1.16 2.94
N VAL A 35 0.92 0.58 2.09
CA VAL A 35 1.88 -0.45 2.50
C VAL A 35 2.84 0.10 3.55
N HIS A 36 3.36 1.30 3.35
CA HIS A 36 4.22 1.96 4.32
C HIS A 36 3.53 2.10 5.67
N ASP A 37 2.30 2.57 5.67
CA ASP A 37 1.50 2.77 6.87
C ASP A 37 1.22 1.45 7.61
N LEU A 38 0.90 0.39 6.87
CA LEU A 38 0.70 -0.95 7.43
C LEU A 38 1.97 -1.47 8.10
N LEU A 39 3.13 -1.30 7.47
CA LEU A 39 4.41 -1.75 8.02
C LEU A 39 4.80 -0.98 9.29
N VAL A 40 4.38 0.28 9.39
CA VAL A 40 4.69 1.11 10.56
C VAL A 40 3.71 0.88 11.70
N HIS A 41 2.41 0.79 11.41
CA HIS A 41 1.37 0.90 12.43
C HIS A 41 0.52 -0.35 12.67
N ASP A 42 0.45 -1.29 11.73
CA ASP A 42 -0.46 -2.43 11.84
C ASP A 42 0.16 -3.58 12.61
N ARG A 43 -0.33 -3.81 13.82
CA ARG A 43 0.21 -4.86 14.71
C ARG A 43 -0.04 -6.27 14.18
N GLN A 44 -1.15 -6.50 13.50
CA GLN A 44 -1.43 -7.82 12.92
C GLN A 44 -0.48 -8.09 11.76
N VAL A 45 -0.18 -7.08 10.94
CA VAL A 45 0.84 -7.18 9.90
C VAL A 45 2.20 -7.51 10.51
N HIS A 46 2.58 -6.84 11.60
CA HIS A 46 3.83 -7.14 12.31
C HIS A 46 3.88 -8.59 12.76
N SER A 47 2.80 -9.09 13.35
CA SER A 47 2.70 -10.47 13.82
C SER A 47 2.82 -11.47 12.66
N ASP A 48 2.09 -11.23 11.57
CA ASP A 48 2.10 -12.11 10.39
C ASP A 48 3.47 -12.13 9.71
N ILE A 49 4.12 -10.96 9.60
CA ILE A 49 5.47 -10.86 9.04
C ILE A 49 6.48 -11.58 9.94
N SER A 50 6.40 -11.37 11.25
CA SER A 50 7.31 -12.02 12.20
C SER A 50 7.19 -13.53 12.15
N ALA A 51 5.97 -14.06 12.00
CA ALA A 51 5.73 -15.49 11.92
C ALA A 51 6.35 -16.11 10.65
N ARG A 52 6.23 -15.42 9.49
CA ARG A 52 6.76 -15.94 8.23
C ARG A 52 8.24 -15.61 8.01
N PHE A 53 8.68 -14.46 8.49
CA PHE A 53 10.03 -13.95 8.33
C PHE A 53 10.65 -13.64 9.69
N PRO A 54 11.07 -14.66 10.46
CA PRO A 54 11.65 -14.44 11.79
C PRO A 54 12.87 -13.51 11.74
N GLY A 55 12.99 -12.64 12.73
CA GLY A 55 14.11 -11.71 12.82
C GLY A 55 13.95 -10.42 12.02
N THR A 56 12.82 -10.24 11.31
CA THR A 56 12.58 -9.01 10.54
C THR A 56 11.73 -7.99 11.28
N VAL A 57 11.18 -8.36 12.42
CA VAL A 57 10.36 -7.46 13.25
C VAL A 57 10.94 -7.42 14.65
N ASN A 58 11.25 -6.22 15.15
CA ASN A 58 11.76 -5.96 16.49
C ASN A 58 10.75 -5.10 17.24
N GLY A 59 9.97 -5.71 18.12
CA GLY A 59 8.90 -5.00 18.83
C GLY A 59 7.83 -4.52 17.82
N ASN A 60 7.68 -3.20 17.70
CA ASN A 60 6.74 -2.57 16.77
C ASN A 60 7.42 -2.06 15.49
N LEU A 61 8.68 -2.45 15.26
CA LEU A 61 9.47 -1.97 14.13
C LEU A 61 9.74 -3.10 13.15
N VAL A 62 9.33 -2.91 11.90
CA VAL A 62 9.71 -3.80 10.80
C VAL A 62 11.05 -3.33 10.25
N ASP A 63 12.04 -4.21 10.25
CA ASP A 63 13.31 -3.97 9.60
C ASP A 63 13.15 -4.22 8.10
N ARG A 64 12.93 -3.15 7.34
CA ARG A 64 12.67 -3.23 5.91
C ARG A 64 13.84 -3.78 5.13
N GLN A 65 15.05 -3.50 5.57
CA GLN A 65 16.25 -4.00 4.91
C GLN A 65 16.35 -5.52 5.08
N ALA A 66 16.15 -6.01 6.30
CA ALA A 66 16.16 -7.45 6.57
C ALA A 66 15.03 -8.17 5.82
N LEU A 67 13.83 -7.57 5.77
CA LEU A 67 12.70 -8.10 5.03
C LEU A 67 12.98 -8.13 3.52
N GLY A 68 13.58 -7.05 2.99
CA GLY A 68 13.99 -6.99 1.59
C GLY A 68 14.98 -8.08 1.22
N VAL A 69 15.96 -8.34 2.08
CA VAL A 69 16.93 -9.44 1.88
C VAL A 69 16.21 -10.79 1.89
N ALA A 70 15.25 -11.00 2.80
CA ALA A 70 14.52 -12.26 2.91
C ALA A 70 13.68 -12.57 1.67
N VAL A 71 13.17 -11.57 0.96
CA VAL A 71 12.33 -11.75 -0.22
C VAL A 71 13.08 -11.57 -1.54
N PHE A 72 14.26 -10.99 -1.52
CA PHE A 72 15.05 -10.74 -2.73
C PHE A 72 15.46 -12.06 -3.37
N GLY A 73 15.11 -12.20 -4.65
CA GLY A 73 15.44 -13.41 -5.41
C GLY A 73 14.67 -14.66 -4.98
N ASP A 74 13.68 -14.53 -4.09
CA ASP A 74 12.83 -15.63 -3.64
C ASP A 74 11.37 -15.34 -4.00
N PRO A 75 10.87 -15.85 -5.15
CA PRO A 75 9.49 -15.60 -5.57
C PRO A 75 8.43 -16.14 -4.60
N ALA A 76 8.69 -17.24 -3.91
CA ALA A 76 7.77 -17.82 -2.94
C ALA A 76 7.66 -16.91 -1.70
N ALA A 77 8.79 -16.42 -1.18
CA ALA A 77 8.81 -15.49 -0.06
C ALA A 77 8.09 -14.20 -0.41
N ARG A 78 8.31 -13.66 -1.61
CA ARG A 78 7.63 -12.46 -2.08
C ARG A 78 6.12 -12.66 -2.16
N ARG A 79 5.66 -13.79 -2.68
CA ARG A 79 4.23 -14.12 -2.71
C ARG A 79 3.62 -14.21 -1.33
N ASP A 80 4.35 -14.77 -0.36
CA ASP A 80 3.88 -14.87 1.02
C ASP A 80 3.75 -13.49 1.67
N LEU A 81 4.70 -12.60 1.43
CA LEU A 81 4.62 -11.23 1.90
C LEU A 81 3.45 -10.47 1.26
N GLU A 82 3.28 -10.62 -0.04
CA GLU A 82 2.14 -10.03 -0.76
C GLU A 82 0.81 -10.56 -0.22
N ALA A 83 0.71 -11.84 0.10
CA ALA A 83 -0.49 -12.44 0.68
C ALA A 83 -0.83 -11.85 2.06
N ILE A 84 0.16 -11.39 2.81
CA ILE A 84 -0.05 -10.69 4.08
C ILE A 84 -0.58 -9.28 3.84
N LEU A 85 -0.04 -8.57 2.86
CA LEU A 85 -0.30 -7.14 2.65
C LEU A 85 -1.51 -6.86 1.74
N HIS A 86 -1.69 -7.62 0.66
CA HIS A 86 -2.72 -7.35 -0.35
C HIS A 86 -4.14 -7.26 0.18
N PRO A 87 -4.62 -8.16 1.07
CA PRO A 87 -5.98 -8.06 1.60
C PRO A 87 -6.21 -6.74 2.34
N ARG A 88 -5.21 -6.24 3.05
CA ARG A 88 -5.30 -5.00 3.81
C ARG A 88 -5.21 -3.78 2.92
N VAL A 89 -4.41 -3.84 1.87
CA VAL A 89 -4.35 -2.78 0.86
C VAL A 89 -5.69 -2.66 0.14
N ARG A 90 -6.28 -3.80 -0.26
CA ARG A 90 -7.62 -3.81 -0.87
C ARG A 90 -8.69 -3.25 0.06
N GLN A 91 -8.62 -3.59 1.34
CA GLN A 91 -9.56 -3.09 2.33
C GLN A 91 -9.45 -1.58 2.51
N ALA A 92 -8.22 -1.06 2.52
CA ALA A 92 -7.98 0.38 2.59
C ALA A 92 -8.54 1.11 1.37
N ALA A 93 -8.36 0.55 0.17
CA ALA A 93 -8.92 1.10 -1.05
C ALA A 93 -10.45 1.12 -1.01
N LYS A 94 -11.08 0.05 -0.53
CA LYS A 94 -12.54 -0.02 -0.37
C LYS A 94 -13.05 1.04 0.61
N ARG A 95 -12.37 1.25 1.73
CA ARG A 95 -12.73 2.29 2.71
C ARG A 95 -12.60 3.68 2.11
N PHE A 96 -11.56 3.93 1.36
CA PHE A 96 -11.35 5.19 0.65
C PHE A 96 -12.49 5.46 -0.33
N LEU A 97 -12.86 4.48 -1.14
CA LEU A 97 -13.97 4.62 -2.11
C LEU A 97 -15.30 4.86 -1.40
N ARG A 98 -15.57 4.13 -0.33
CA ARG A 98 -16.81 4.28 0.45
C ARG A 98 -16.91 5.67 1.06
N LYS A 99 -15.83 6.17 1.65
CA LYS A 99 -15.76 7.52 2.22
C LYS A 99 -16.12 8.57 1.18
N HIS A 100 -15.52 8.50 0.00
CA HIS A 100 -15.73 9.49 -1.03
C HIS A 100 -17.10 9.38 -1.72
N ARG A 101 -17.69 8.18 -1.76
CA ARG A 101 -19.10 8.05 -2.19
C ARG A 101 -20.05 8.76 -1.24
N VAL A 102 -19.86 8.58 0.05
CA VAL A 102 -20.67 9.25 1.07
C VAL A 102 -20.52 10.76 1.00
N LEU A 103 -19.31 11.25 0.76
CA LEU A 103 -19.03 12.68 0.63
C LEU A 103 -19.52 13.29 -0.70
N GLY A 104 -19.95 12.47 -1.66
CA GLY A 104 -20.35 12.94 -2.99
C GLY A 104 -19.20 13.43 -3.85
N THR A 105 -17.98 12.95 -3.60
CA THR A 105 -16.79 13.34 -4.36
C THR A 105 -16.94 12.93 -5.83
N PRO A 106 -16.76 13.86 -6.80
CA PRO A 106 -17.03 13.55 -8.21
C PRO A 106 -15.95 12.72 -8.88
N LEU A 107 -14.70 12.82 -8.43
CA LEU A 107 -13.56 12.10 -9.03
C LEU A 107 -12.57 11.72 -7.93
N VAL A 108 -12.12 10.48 -7.96
CA VAL A 108 -11.02 10.00 -7.11
C VAL A 108 -10.03 9.21 -7.96
N VAL A 109 -8.80 9.11 -7.48
CA VAL A 109 -7.71 8.41 -8.16
C VAL A 109 -7.22 7.28 -7.28
N LEU A 110 -7.06 6.09 -7.88
CA LEU A 110 -6.37 4.95 -7.28
C LEU A 110 -5.00 4.81 -7.94
N ASP A 111 -3.97 4.99 -7.15
CA ASP A 111 -2.59 4.89 -7.61
C ASP A 111 -1.96 3.55 -7.14
#